data_a8b52013741e37947a91957050d0032b
#
_entry.id   a8b52013741e37947a91957050d0032b
#
_cell.length_a   1.000
_cell.length_b   1.000
_cell.length_c   1.000
_cell.angle_alpha   90.00
_cell.angle_beta   90.00
_cell.angle_gamma   90.00
#
_symmetry.space_group_name_H-M   'P 1'
#
loop_
_entity.id
_entity.type
_entity.pdbx_description
1 polymer ?
#
loop_
_entity_poly.entity_id
_entity_poly.type
_entity_poly.pdbx_seq_one_letter_code
_entity_poly.pdbx_strand_id
1 'polypeptide(L)'
;MEIQPANIRDLGELRRLEQVCFEKDAWPLLDLIAVLTWPDVIRLKAVENGQMIGFVAGDPRRSEGANWIATIGVDPRYQRRGVGSALLHACEEKTTLPRLKLTVRMSNEPAISLYEKEGFRSVDIWKRYYNDGEDGLVMEKKLNKG
;
A
#
# COMPACT_ATOMS: atom_id res chain seq x y z
N MET A 1 -3.47 -18.60 2.09
CA MET A 1 -2.74 -17.33 1.98
C MET A 1 -2.12 -16.98 3.31
N GLU A 2 -0.87 -16.55 3.30
CA GLU A 2 -0.17 -16.09 4.50
C GLU A 2 0.36 -14.68 4.29
N ILE A 3 0.34 -13.87 5.36
CA ILE A 3 0.98 -12.56 5.38
C ILE A 3 2.32 -12.71 6.09
N GLN A 4 3.39 -12.33 5.42
CA GLN A 4 4.77 -12.50 5.90
C GLN A 4 5.56 -11.20 5.73
N PRO A 5 6.60 -10.98 6.57
CA PRO A 5 7.53 -9.88 6.32
C PRO A 5 8.23 -10.06 4.98
N ALA A 6 8.49 -8.96 4.29
CA ALA A 6 9.24 -8.96 3.04
C ALA A 6 10.66 -8.44 3.28
N ASN A 7 11.57 -8.78 2.37
CA ASN A 7 12.97 -8.33 2.43
C ASN A 7 13.54 -8.22 1.01
N ILE A 8 14.84 -7.90 0.92
CA ILE A 8 15.48 -7.66 -0.39
C ILE A 8 15.42 -8.86 -1.33
N ARG A 9 15.29 -10.06 -0.80
CA ARG A 9 15.17 -11.29 -1.63
C ARG A 9 13.87 -11.32 -2.41
N ASP A 10 12.89 -10.50 -2.02
CA ASP A 10 11.59 -10.40 -2.69
C ASP A 10 11.58 -9.42 -3.85
N LEU A 11 12.73 -8.78 -4.17
CA LEU A 11 12.78 -7.70 -5.16
C LEU A 11 12.23 -8.11 -6.53
N GLY A 12 12.61 -9.28 -7.02
CA GLY A 12 12.17 -9.75 -8.34
C GLY A 12 10.65 -9.94 -8.41
N GLU A 13 10.08 -10.58 -7.40
CA GLU A 13 8.63 -10.76 -7.34
C GLU A 13 7.87 -9.47 -7.11
N LEU A 14 8.41 -8.57 -6.28
CA LEU A 14 7.80 -7.28 -6.05
C LEU A 14 7.78 -6.45 -7.34
N ARG A 15 8.87 -6.47 -8.09
CA ARG A 15 8.93 -5.76 -9.38
C ARG A 15 7.88 -6.28 -10.34
N ARG A 16 7.73 -7.60 -10.43
CA ARG A 16 6.71 -8.22 -11.27
C ARG A 16 5.31 -7.79 -10.82
N LEU A 17 5.05 -7.85 -9.52
CA LEU A 17 3.75 -7.48 -8.95
C LEU A 17 3.42 -6.02 -9.24
N GLU A 18 4.37 -5.10 -9.04
CA GLU A 18 4.16 -3.68 -9.31
C GLU A 18 3.78 -3.44 -10.77
N GLN A 19 4.44 -4.14 -11.70
CA GLN A 19 4.17 -3.98 -13.12
C GLN A 19 2.77 -4.47 -13.50
N VAL A 20 2.28 -5.55 -12.91
CA VAL A 20 0.94 -6.05 -13.23
C VAL A 20 -0.16 -5.29 -12.50
N CYS A 21 0.15 -4.66 -11.36
CA CYS A 21 -0.82 -3.88 -10.59
C CYS A 21 -0.91 -2.42 -11.04
N PHE A 22 0.21 -1.82 -11.44
CA PHE A 22 0.33 -0.38 -11.67
C PHE A 22 1.06 -0.08 -12.98
N GLU A 23 0.43 -0.37 -14.11
CA GLU A 23 1.06 -0.13 -15.41
C GLU A 23 1.64 1.26 -15.57
N LYS A 24 0.91 2.30 -15.14
CA LYS A 24 1.31 3.69 -15.28
C LYS A 24 2.18 4.18 -14.14
N ASP A 25 2.01 3.61 -12.95
CA ASP A 25 2.58 4.11 -11.72
C ASP A 25 3.55 3.13 -11.05
N ALA A 26 3.98 2.10 -11.79
CA ALA A 26 4.94 1.13 -11.26
C ALA A 26 6.21 1.87 -10.81
N TRP A 27 6.68 1.55 -9.61
CA TRP A 27 7.82 2.24 -9.03
C TRP A 27 9.13 1.86 -9.73
N PRO A 28 10.05 2.81 -9.88
CA PRO A 28 11.40 2.52 -10.35
C PRO A 28 12.11 1.50 -9.45
N LEU A 29 13.04 0.77 -10.03
CA LEU A 29 13.77 -0.28 -9.32
C LEU A 29 14.42 0.22 -8.03
N LEU A 30 15.04 1.39 -8.06
CA LEU A 30 15.71 1.95 -6.87
C LEU A 30 14.72 2.22 -5.74
N ASP A 31 13.50 2.66 -6.06
CA ASP A 31 12.48 2.91 -5.06
C ASP A 31 11.99 1.59 -4.44
N LEU A 32 11.91 0.53 -5.23
CA LEU A 32 11.55 -0.79 -4.69
C LEU A 32 12.63 -1.32 -3.76
N ILE A 33 13.91 -1.10 -4.10
CA ILE A 33 15.02 -1.46 -3.21
C ILE A 33 14.91 -0.70 -1.89
N ALA A 34 14.61 0.60 -1.96
CA ALA A 34 14.46 1.43 -0.75
C ALA A 34 13.33 0.91 0.13
N VAL A 35 12.18 0.60 -0.46
CA VAL A 35 11.03 0.08 0.29
C VAL A 35 11.39 -1.22 1.01
N LEU A 36 12.22 -2.06 0.40
CA LEU A 36 12.59 -3.35 0.98
C LEU A 36 13.71 -3.27 2.00
N THR A 37 14.45 -2.15 2.06
CA THR A 37 15.67 -2.07 2.86
C THR A 37 15.72 -0.92 3.88
N TRP A 38 14.95 0.16 3.70
CA TRP A 38 15.01 1.30 4.61
C TRP A 38 14.51 0.91 6.01
N PRO A 39 15.18 1.40 7.07
CA PRO A 39 14.74 1.16 8.44
C PRO A 39 13.33 1.69 8.68
N ASP A 40 12.61 1.05 9.60
CA ASP A 40 11.28 1.45 10.07
C ASP A 40 10.14 1.33 9.04
N VAL A 41 10.43 1.04 7.79
CA VAL A 41 9.37 0.80 6.80
C VAL A 41 8.68 -0.53 7.14
N ILE A 42 7.35 -0.49 7.23
CA ILE A 42 6.55 -1.70 7.35
C ILE A 42 6.46 -2.31 5.95
N ARG A 43 6.90 -3.55 5.81
CA ARG A 43 6.87 -4.24 4.52
C ARG A 43 6.35 -5.66 4.70
N LEU A 44 5.20 -5.92 4.10
CA LEU A 44 4.50 -7.20 4.25
C LEU A 44 4.09 -7.70 2.88
N LYS A 45 4.20 -9.01 2.69
CA LYS A 45 3.76 -9.67 1.47
C LYS A 45 2.67 -10.68 1.78
N ALA A 46 1.77 -10.88 0.84
CA ALA A 46 0.79 -11.95 0.88
C ALA A 46 1.31 -13.07 -0.04
N VAL A 47 1.36 -14.27 0.47
CA VAL A 47 1.91 -15.43 -0.25
C VAL A 47 0.87 -16.53 -0.35
N GLU A 48 0.73 -17.11 -1.52
CA GLU A 48 -0.10 -18.29 -1.76
C GLU A 48 0.62 -19.23 -2.72
N ASN A 49 0.72 -20.50 -2.35
CA ASN A 49 1.43 -21.50 -3.13
C ASN A 49 2.87 -21.08 -3.47
N GLY A 50 3.56 -20.46 -2.51
CA GLY A 50 4.94 -20.03 -2.68
C GLY A 50 5.13 -18.80 -3.56
N GLN A 51 4.05 -18.15 -3.98
CA GLN A 51 4.11 -16.99 -4.87
C GLN A 51 3.58 -15.72 -4.15
N MET A 52 4.25 -14.58 -4.38
CA MET A 52 3.76 -13.31 -3.88
C MET A 52 2.54 -12.88 -4.70
N ILE A 53 1.41 -12.73 -4.03
CA ILE A 53 0.15 -12.32 -4.64
C ILE A 53 -0.29 -10.91 -4.22
N GLY A 54 0.39 -10.33 -3.23
CA GLY A 54 0.12 -8.98 -2.78
C GLY A 54 1.26 -8.44 -1.95
N PHE A 55 1.28 -7.12 -1.80
CA PHE A 55 2.32 -6.42 -1.05
C PHE A 55 1.78 -5.12 -0.49
N VAL A 56 2.25 -4.74 0.69
CA VAL A 56 1.97 -3.43 1.29
C VAL A 56 3.23 -2.89 1.94
N ALA A 57 3.47 -1.60 1.78
CA ALA A 57 4.54 -0.91 2.50
C ALA A 57 3.99 0.33 3.19
N GLY A 58 4.38 0.53 4.44
CA GLY A 58 4.00 1.68 5.24
C GLY A 58 5.23 2.45 5.68
N ASP A 59 5.23 3.76 5.45
CA ASP A 59 6.32 4.66 5.78
C ASP A 59 5.91 5.53 6.97
N PRO A 60 6.55 5.35 8.15
CA PRO A 60 6.19 6.14 9.32
C PRO A 60 6.70 7.57 9.19
N ARG A 61 5.78 8.51 9.25
CA ARG A 61 6.09 9.94 9.29
C ARG A 61 5.68 10.49 10.64
N ARG A 62 6.59 10.35 11.61
CA ARG A 62 6.30 10.64 13.01
C ARG A 62 5.91 12.10 13.25
N SER A 63 6.50 13.05 12.51
CA SER A 63 6.14 14.46 12.62
C SER A 63 4.70 14.75 12.22
N GLU A 64 4.11 13.89 11.38
CA GLU A 64 2.72 14.01 10.97
C GLU A 64 1.77 13.16 11.80
N GLY A 65 2.31 12.30 12.66
CA GLY A 65 1.51 11.35 13.41
C GLY A 65 0.81 10.31 12.54
N ALA A 66 1.37 10.00 11.40
CA ALA A 66 0.75 9.12 10.42
C ALA A 66 1.75 8.19 9.78
N ASN A 67 1.32 6.96 9.53
CA ASN A 67 2.04 6.00 8.70
C ASN A 67 1.43 6.08 7.30
N TRP A 68 2.23 6.45 6.31
CA TRP A 68 1.74 6.55 4.94
C TRP A 68 1.91 5.21 4.23
N ILE A 69 0.84 4.71 3.67
CA ILE A 69 0.91 3.54 2.80
C ILE A 69 1.56 3.99 1.49
N ALA A 70 2.81 3.60 1.30
CA ALA A 70 3.59 3.99 0.13
C ALA A 70 3.13 3.25 -1.11
N THR A 71 2.82 1.96 -0.96
CA THR A 71 2.25 1.16 -2.02
C THR A 71 1.44 0.02 -1.41
N ILE A 72 0.37 -0.37 -2.10
CA ILE A 72 -0.39 -1.56 -1.81
C ILE A 72 -0.92 -2.12 -3.13
N GLY A 73 -0.70 -3.40 -3.36
CA GLY A 73 -1.15 -4.02 -4.60
C GLY A 73 -1.51 -5.47 -4.39
N VAL A 74 -2.48 -5.95 -5.16
CA VAL A 74 -2.90 -7.35 -5.19
C VAL A 74 -2.91 -7.79 -6.64
N ASP A 75 -2.27 -8.92 -6.93
CA ASP A 75 -2.26 -9.50 -8.26
C ASP A 75 -3.71 -9.58 -8.79
N PRO A 76 -3.99 -9.07 -10.00
CA PRO A 76 -5.36 -9.05 -10.52
C PRO A 76 -6.06 -10.42 -10.50
N ARG A 77 -5.31 -11.51 -10.59
CA ARG A 77 -5.87 -12.86 -10.54
C ARG A 77 -6.39 -13.25 -9.16
N TYR A 78 -6.01 -12.50 -8.13
CA TYR A 78 -6.35 -12.78 -6.73
C TYR A 78 -7.19 -11.68 -6.09
N GLN A 79 -7.69 -10.74 -6.87
CA GLN A 79 -8.56 -9.68 -6.35
C GLN A 79 -9.92 -10.25 -5.94
N ARG A 80 -10.62 -9.53 -5.07
CA ARG A 80 -11.92 -9.89 -4.51
C ARG A 80 -11.90 -11.14 -3.63
N ARG A 81 -10.72 -11.47 -3.08
CA ARG A 81 -10.56 -12.59 -2.14
C ARG A 81 -10.15 -12.11 -0.74
N GLY A 82 -10.23 -10.81 -0.48
CA GLY A 82 -9.87 -10.25 0.81
C GLY A 82 -8.37 -10.07 1.03
N VAL A 83 -7.53 -10.21 0.01
CA VAL A 83 -6.08 -10.05 0.15
C VAL A 83 -5.73 -8.61 0.50
N GLY A 84 -6.34 -7.63 -0.17
CA GLY A 84 -6.10 -6.22 0.12
C GLY A 84 -6.49 -5.85 1.55
N SER A 85 -7.66 -6.31 2.00
CA SER A 85 -8.10 -6.10 3.38
C SER A 85 -7.14 -6.73 4.38
N ALA A 86 -6.67 -7.95 4.12
CA ALA A 86 -5.72 -8.63 4.99
C ALA A 86 -4.40 -7.87 5.09
N LEU A 87 -3.90 -7.34 3.98
CA LEU A 87 -2.68 -6.54 3.97
C LEU A 87 -2.85 -5.23 4.75
N LEU A 88 -3.99 -4.56 4.57
CA LEU A 88 -4.29 -3.33 5.31
C LEU A 88 -4.35 -3.60 6.82
N HIS A 89 -5.04 -4.66 7.23
CA HIS A 89 -5.14 -5.03 8.65
C HIS A 89 -3.76 -5.37 9.23
N ALA A 90 -2.95 -6.13 8.51
CA ALA A 90 -1.61 -6.48 8.97
C ALA A 90 -0.72 -5.25 9.10
N CYS A 91 -0.81 -4.32 8.15
CA CYS A 91 -0.09 -3.05 8.22
C CYS A 91 -0.55 -2.21 9.42
N GLU A 92 -1.86 -2.17 9.65
CA GLU A 92 -2.44 -1.46 10.79
C GLU A 92 -1.91 -2.03 12.12
N GLU A 93 -1.83 -3.35 12.24
CA GLU A 93 -1.31 -3.98 13.46
C GLU A 93 0.15 -3.61 13.73
N LYS A 94 0.95 -3.41 12.71
CA LYS A 94 2.36 -3.02 12.84
C LYS A 94 2.53 -1.51 13.08
N THR A 95 1.51 -0.72 12.77
CA THR A 95 1.57 0.74 12.89
C THR A 95 1.48 1.15 14.37
N THR A 96 2.41 1.99 14.81
CA THR A 96 2.40 2.54 16.18
C THR A 96 1.88 3.99 16.21
N LEU A 97 1.67 4.60 15.07
CA LEU A 97 1.17 5.97 14.96
C LEU A 97 -0.35 5.99 14.91
N PRO A 98 -0.97 7.12 15.27
CA PRO A 98 -2.44 7.16 15.42
C PRO A 98 -3.23 7.16 14.11
N ARG A 99 -2.57 7.29 12.96
CA ARG A 99 -3.28 7.35 11.67
C ARG A 99 -2.55 6.59 10.58
N LEU A 100 -3.36 6.04 9.65
CA LEU A 100 -2.89 5.54 8.36
C LEU A 100 -3.38 6.50 7.29
N LYS A 101 -2.51 6.83 6.33
CA LYS A 101 -2.88 7.69 5.20
C LYS A 101 -2.39 7.06 3.89
N LEU A 102 -3.06 7.37 2.81
CA LEU A 102 -2.67 6.95 1.48
C LEU A 102 -3.16 7.95 0.44
N THR A 103 -2.62 7.87 -0.77
CA THR A 103 -3.09 8.63 -1.91
C THR A 103 -3.47 7.64 -3.01
N VAL A 104 -4.63 7.84 -3.61
CA VAL A 104 -5.17 6.98 -4.66
C VAL A 104 -5.68 7.84 -5.82
N ARG A 105 -5.60 7.33 -7.06
CA ARG A 105 -6.15 8.04 -8.21
C ARG A 105 -7.64 8.26 -8.05
N MET A 106 -8.10 9.48 -8.36
CA MET A 106 -9.53 9.82 -8.25
C MET A 106 -10.41 8.87 -9.06
N SER A 107 -9.92 8.34 -10.16
CA SER A 107 -10.68 7.43 -11.03
C SER A 107 -10.67 5.96 -10.56
N ASN A 108 -9.86 5.63 -9.56
CA ASN A 108 -9.72 4.24 -9.12
C ASN A 108 -10.85 3.86 -8.15
N GLU A 109 -12.06 3.72 -8.67
CA GLU A 109 -13.24 3.43 -7.85
C GLU A 109 -13.14 2.13 -7.05
N PRO A 110 -12.63 1.02 -7.61
CA PRO A 110 -12.49 -0.20 -6.81
C PRO A 110 -11.59 -0.03 -5.60
N ALA A 111 -10.47 0.68 -5.74
CA ALA A 111 -9.55 0.92 -4.63
C ALA A 111 -10.19 1.85 -3.59
N ILE A 112 -10.81 2.93 -4.03
CA ILE A 112 -11.49 3.87 -3.13
C ILE A 112 -12.55 3.14 -2.33
N SER A 113 -13.36 2.30 -2.97
CA SER A 113 -14.39 1.50 -2.30
C SER A 113 -13.80 0.56 -1.26
N LEU A 114 -12.67 -0.08 -1.57
CA LEU A 114 -11.99 -0.94 -0.61
C LEU A 114 -11.55 -0.14 0.61
N TYR A 115 -10.92 1.01 0.40
CA TYR A 115 -10.44 1.82 1.51
C TYR A 115 -11.56 2.35 2.36
N GLU A 116 -12.65 2.82 1.74
CA GLU A 116 -13.84 3.26 2.49
C GLU A 116 -14.42 2.13 3.34
N LYS A 117 -14.51 0.94 2.78
CA LYS A 117 -14.99 -0.26 3.50
C LYS A 117 -14.08 -0.57 4.69
N GLU A 118 -12.79 -0.33 4.57
CA GLU A 118 -11.82 -0.59 5.64
C GLU A 118 -11.69 0.57 6.63
N GLY A 119 -12.53 1.59 6.52
CA GLY A 119 -12.60 2.67 7.49
C GLY A 119 -11.85 3.93 7.13
N PHE A 120 -11.30 4.01 5.92
CA PHE A 120 -10.67 5.23 5.44
C PHE A 120 -11.72 6.22 4.97
N ARG A 121 -11.41 7.51 5.06
CA ARG A 121 -12.25 8.58 4.54
C ARG A 121 -11.40 9.58 3.78
N SER A 122 -12.01 10.28 2.82
CA SER A 122 -11.33 11.30 2.03
C SER A 122 -11.06 12.53 2.89
N VAL A 123 -9.84 13.03 2.86
CA VAL A 123 -9.44 14.21 3.65
C VAL A 123 -8.83 15.32 2.81
N ASP A 124 -8.37 15.04 1.60
CA ASP A 124 -7.73 16.05 0.76
C ASP A 124 -7.73 15.60 -0.70
N ILE A 125 -7.50 16.54 -1.60
CA ILE A 125 -7.30 16.27 -3.03
C ILE A 125 -6.02 16.97 -3.44
N TRP A 126 -5.06 16.19 -3.98
CA TRP A 126 -3.82 16.74 -4.51
C TRP A 126 -3.94 16.88 -6.03
N LYS A 127 -4.11 18.11 -6.49
CA LYS A 127 -4.31 18.42 -7.90
C LYS A 127 -3.10 18.01 -8.73
N ARG A 128 -3.36 17.34 -9.86
CA ARG A 128 -2.32 16.93 -10.82
C ARG A 128 -1.17 16.16 -10.18
N TYR A 129 -1.52 15.31 -9.21
CA TYR A 129 -0.52 14.57 -8.46
C TYR A 129 0.20 13.51 -9.31
N TYR A 130 -0.51 12.84 -10.20
CA TYR A 130 0.05 11.79 -11.05
C TYR A 130 0.63 12.39 -12.35
N ASN A 131 1.60 11.67 -12.95
CA ASN A 131 2.31 12.16 -14.12
C ASN A 131 1.41 12.48 -15.32
N ASP A 132 0.28 11.79 -15.43
CA ASP A 132 -0.68 12.05 -16.52
C ASP A 132 -1.66 13.18 -16.20
N GLY A 133 -1.48 13.86 -15.08
CA GLY A 133 -2.32 14.99 -14.68
C GLY A 133 -3.54 14.64 -13.85
N GLU A 134 -3.76 13.37 -13.56
CA GLU A 134 -4.88 12.97 -12.71
C GLU A 134 -4.67 13.41 -11.27
N ASP A 135 -5.75 13.84 -10.61
CA ASP A 135 -5.71 14.22 -9.20
C ASP A 135 -5.52 13.00 -8.30
N GLY A 136 -4.89 13.21 -7.15
CA GLY A 136 -4.77 12.20 -6.10
C GLY A 136 -5.77 12.49 -5.00
N LEU A 137 -6.52 11.47 -4.61
CA LEU A 137 -7.40 11.53 -3.44
C LEU A 137 -6.61 11.05 -2.23
N VAL A 138 -6.49 11.92 -1.21
CA VAL A 138 -5.82 11.53 0.04
C VAL A 138 -6.88 11.00 0.98
N MET A 139 -6.65 9.80 1.48
CA MET A 139 -7.56 9.13 2.40
C MET A 139 -6.85 8.82 3.71
N GLU A 140 -7.60 8.80 4.79
CA GLU A 140 -7.07 8.65 6.15
C GLU A 140 -7.96 7.74 6.97
N LYS A 141 -7.31 6.91 7.78
CA LYS A 141 -8.00 6.11 8.80
C LYS A 141 -7.38 6.44 10.16
N LYS A 142 -8.22 6.81 11.13
CA LYS A 142 -7.79 7.02 12.51
C LYS A 142 -7.74 5.68 13.22
N LEU A 143 -6.66 5.45 13.95
CA LEU A 143 -6.44 4.23 14.72
C LEU A 143 -6.55 4.52 16.21
N ASN A 144 -6.95 3.51 17.01
CA ASN A 144 -7.02 3.64 18.46
C ASN A 144 -5.63 3.40 19.08
N LYS A 145 -4.66 4.21 18.65
CA LYS A 145 -3.27 4.08 19.11
C LYS A 145 -2.76 5.44 19.54
N GLY A 146 -2.21 5.47 20.73
CA GLY A 146 -1.68 6.67 21.34
C GLY A 146 -0.41 7.19 20.75
#